data_32549da6dd515d34a0ab27d13a4c7698
#
_entry.id   32549da6dd515d34a0ab27d13a4c7698
#
_cell.length_a   1.000
_cell.length_b   1.000
_cell.length_c   1.000
_cell.angle_alpha   90.00
_cell.angle_beta   90.00
_cell.angle_gamma   90.00
#
_symmetry.space_group_name_H-M   'P 1'
#
loop_
_entity.id
_entity.type
_entity.pdbx_description
1 polymer ?
#
loop_
_entity_poly.entity_id
_entity_poly.type
_entity_poly.pdbx_seq_one_letter_code
_entity_poly.pdbx_strand_id
1 'polypeptide(L)'
;DRVIVAMGSICDVAEEVIDYLTAHGEKVGLVKVRLFRPFRADKLVAAIPETAKKIAVLDRTKEPGAQGEPLFMDVVTAFATSGRQAKIIGGRYGLSSKDTPPASVFAVYDELKKDEPKSQFTVGIVDDVTHLSLTEKSREETPNTAAEGTIECKFWGLGGDGTVGANKNSTKIIGDHTDKYIQSYFQYDSKKTGGVTVSHLRFGDKPIKSPYYINKADFVACHNPSYIVKNFPMVQDVKPGGIFLINCQWDFEELNKHLHADAKRYIAKNNVQLYTINAIDLAVKVGMGKRTNTILQAAFFALAN
;
A
#
# COMPACT_ATOMS: atom_id res chain seq x y z
N ASP A 1 10.78 5.52 -23.20
CA ASP A 1 10.41 4.48 -24.16
C ASP A 1 9.02 3.89 -23.87
N ARG A 2 8.64 3.82 -22.59
CA ARG A 2 7.37 3.26 -22.11
C ARG A 2 6.67 4.26 -21.20
N VAL A 3 5.39 4.52 -21.43
CA VAL A 3 4.62 5.52 -20.70
C VAL A 3 3.33 4.89 -20.18
N ILE A 4 2.98 5.19 -18.95
CA ILE A 4 1.65 4.99 -18.42
C ILE A 4 0.85 6.30 -18.56
N VAL A 5 -0.39 6.22 -19.02
CA VAL A 5 -1.36 7.30 -18.97
C VAL A 5 -2.44 6.90 -17.97
N ALA A 6 -2.65 7.69 -16.95
CA ALA A 6 -3.59 7.37 -15.89
C ALA A 6 -4.18 8.61 -15.23
N MET A 7 -5.25 8.43 -14.47
CA MET A 7 -5.84 9.43 -13.58
C MET A 7 -6.18 8.81 -12.23
N GLY A 8 -6.22 9.64 -11.19
CA GLY A 8 -6.60 9.20 -9.84
C GLY A 8 -5.47 8.56 -9.04
N SER A 9 -5.83 7.69 -8.10
CA SER A 9 -4.95 7.21 -7.03
C SER A 9 -3.71 6.43 -7.47
N ILE A 10 -3.76 5.77 -8.63
CA ILE A 10 -2.59 5.03 -9.14
C ILE A 10 -1.43 5.95 -9.54
N CYS A 11 -1.70 7.24 -9.79
CA CYS A 11 -0.67 8.15 -10.26
C CYS A 11 0.47 8.33 -9.26
N ASP A 12 0.18 8.41 -7.97
CA ASP A 12 1.20 8.59 -6.94
C ASP A 12 2.03 7.31 -6.74
N VAL A 13 1.39 6.13 -6.79
CA VAL A 13 2.09 4.83 -6.80
C VAL A 13 3.02 4.72 -8.01
N ALA A 14 2.52 5.14 -9.19
CA ALA A 14 3.31 5.11 -10.43
C ALA A 14 4.52 6.04 -10.35
N GLU A 15 4.42 7.20 -9.71
CA GLU A 15 5.57 8.08 -9.50
C GLU A 15 6.67 7.42 -8.67
N GLU A 16 6.33 6.76 -7.56
CA GLU A 16 7.33 6.04 -6.75
C GLU A 16 8.03 4.95 -7.56
N VAL A 17 7.27 4.17 -8.34
CA VAL A 17 7.84 3.11 -9.19
C VAL A 17 8.71 3.69 -10.29
N ILE A 18 8.33 4.82 -10.89
CA ILE A 18 9.12 5.52 -11.90
C ILE A 18 10.43 6.03 -11.31
N ASP A 19 10.39 6.66 -10.13
CA ASP A 19 11.58 7.13 -9.43
C ASP A 19 12.56 5.96 -9.20
N TYR A 20 12.04 4.81 -8.76
CA TYR A 20 12.83 3.59 -8.60
C TYR A 20 13.40 3.09 -9.93
N LEU A 21 12.58 2.93 -10.97
CA LEU A 21 13.00 2.39 -12.27
C LEU A 21 13.99 3.29 -12.98
N THR A 22 13.80 4.61 -12.91
CA THR A 22 14.71 5.57 -13.53
C THR A 22 16.06 5.61 -12.81
N ALA A 23 16.08 5.49 -11.49
CA ALA A 23 17.32 5.33 -10.72
C ALA A 23 18.10 4.06 -11.12
N HIS A 24 17.41 3.05 -11.65
CA HIS A 24 18.00 1.81 -12.18
C HIS A 24 18.21 1.83 -13.70
N GLY A 25 18.17 3.01 -14.33
CA GLY A 25 18.50 3.20 -15.74
C GLY A 25 17.37 2.90 -16.75
N GLU A 26 16.15 2.65 -16.27
CA GLU A 26 15.00 2.42 -17.15
C GLU A 26 14.39 3.72 -17.65
N LYS A 27 13.98 3.76 -18.92
CA LYS A 27 13.35 4.92 -19.55
C LYS A 27 11.83 4.76 -19.54
N VAL A 28 11.23 5.16 -18.43
CA VAL A 28 9.79 5.07 -18.17
C VAL A 28 9.21 6.43 -17.79
N GLY A 29 7.91 6.61 -17.96
CA GLY A 29 7.24 7.87 -17.62
C GLY A 29 5.75 7.70 -17.38
N LEU A 30 5.14 8.76 -16.85
CA LEU A 30 3.73 8.86 -16.53
C LEU A 30 3.14 10.15 -17.09
N VAL A 31 1.96 10.06 -17.68
CA VAL A 31 1.11 11.23 -17.96
C VAL A 31 -0.10 11.16 -17.05
N LYS A 32 -0.21 12.12 -16.13
CA LYS A 32 -1.35 12.26 -15.21
C LYS A 32 -2.44 13.08 -15.88
N VAL A 33 -3.58 12.45 -16.17
CA VAL A 33 -4.77 13.15 -16.67
C VAL A 33 -5.51 13.77 -15.50
N ARG A 34 -5.45 15.09 -15.37
CA ARG A 34 -6.16 15.84 -14.31
C ARG A 34 -7.49 16.40 -14.78
N LEU A 35 -7.59 16.78 -16.05
CA LEU A 35 -8.83 17.24 -16.68
C LEU A 35 -9.31 16.22 -17.69
N PHE A 36 -10.27 15.38 -17.26
CA PHE A 36 -10.83 14.33 -18.11
C PHE A 36 -11.87 14.86 -19.12
N ARG A 37 -12.67 15.85 -18.73
CA ARG A 37 -13.66 16.50 -19.59
C ARG A 37 -13.64 18.01 -19.40
N PRO A 38 -13.56 18.82 -20.48
CA PRO A 38 -13.41 18.39 -21.88
C PRO A 38 -12.03 17.79 -22.12
N PHE A 39 -11.96 16.71 -22.91
CA PHE A 39 -10.71 16.01 -23.18
C PHE A 39 -9.84 16.80 -24.17
N ARG A 40 -8.62 17.11 -23.76
CA ARG A 40 -7.67 17.88 -24.58
C ARG A 40 -6.66 16.95 -25.26
N ALA A 41 -7.09 16.35 -26.39
CA ALA A 41 -6.28 15.42 -27.18
C ALA A 41 -4.92 16.02 -27.60
N ASP A 42 -4.91 17.30 -28.00
CA ASP A 42 -3.71 18.05 -28.37
C ASP A 42 -2.68 18.09 -27.24
N LYS A 43 -3.15 18.39 -26.00
CA LYS A 43 -2.28 18.47 -24.82
C LYS A 43 -1.78 17.09 -24.39
N LEU A 44 -2.63 16.06 -24.45
CA LEU A 44 -2.23 14.69 -24.12
C LEU A 44 -1.11 14.22 -25.05
N VAL A 45 -1.32 14.33 -26.37
CA VAL A 45 -0.35 13.87 -27.36
C VAL A 45 0.97 14.64 -27.24
N ALA A 46 0.91 15.95 -27.01
CA ALA A 46 2.10 16.79 -26.81
C ALA A 46 2.87 16.44 -25.52
N ALA A 47 2.20 15.97 -24.47
CA ALA A 47 2.83 15.59 -23.21
C ALA A 47 3.61 14.26 -23.28
N ILE A 48 3.34 13.43 -24.28
CA ILE A 48 3.99 12.13 -24.45
C ILE A 48 5.21 12.28 -25.38
N PRO A 49 6.43 11.97 -24.94
CA PRO A 49 7.62 12.07 -25.78
C PRO A 49 7.51 11.22 -27.06
N GLU A 50 8.07 11.69 -28.16
CA GLU A 50 8.04 10.94 -29.43
C GLU A 50 8.79 9.61 -29.37
N THR A 51 9.73 9.50 -28.44
CA THR A 51 10.48 8.26 -28.14
C THR A 51 9.61 7.20 -27.48
N ALA A 52 8.46 7.55 -26.90
CA ALA A 52 7.54 6.61 -26.28
C ALA A 52 6.74 5.85 -27.35
N LYS A 53 7.12 4.62 -27.59
CA LYS A 53 6.51 3.75 -28.60
C LYS A 53 5.49 2.76 -28.00
N LYS A 54 5.50 2.56 -26.68
CA LYS A 54 4.61 1.66 -25.96
C LYS A 54 3.94 2.41 -24.81
N ILE A 55 2.62 2.40 -24.81
CA ILE A 55 1.79 3.18 -23.89
C ILE A 55 0.76 2.26 -23.25
N ALA A 56 0.68 2.23 -21.92
CA ALA A 56 -0.42 1.61 -21.18
C ALA A 56 -1.35 2.68 -20.65
N VAL A 57 -2.64 2.55 -20.91
CA VAL A 57 -3.67 3.45 -20.37
C VAL A 57 -4.42 2.71 -19.27
N LEU A 58 -4.47 3.30 -18.08
CA LEU A 58 -5.05 2.64 -16.91
C LEU A 58 -6.35 3.34 -16.48
N ASP A 59 -7.41 2.56 -16.42
CA ASP A 59 -8.73 2.97 -15.96
C ASP A 59 -9.11 2.22 -14.67
N ARG A 60 -9.78 2.91 -13.74
CA ARG A 60 -10.33 2.28 -12.52
C ARG A 60 -11.79 1.87 -12.72
N THR A 61 -12.10 1.35 -13.88
CA THR A 61 -13.41 0.85 -14.23
C THR A 61 -13.31 -0.31 -15.20
N LYS A 62 -14.40 -1.04 -15.38
CA LYS A 62 -14.59 -2.03 -16.43
C LYS A 62 -15.88 -1.67 -17.16
N GLU A 63 -15.80 -1.54 -18.48
CA GLU A 63 -16.92 -1.26 -19.36
C GLU A 63 -17.32 -2.53 -20.12
N PRO A 64 -18.25 -3.36 -19.58
CA PRO A 64 -18.67 -4.58 -20.24
C PRO A 64 -19.35 -4.29 -21.58
N GLY A 65 -18.89 -4.96 -22.64
CA GLY A 65 -19.42 -4.78 -24.00
C GLY A 65 -18.83 -3.61 -24.79
N ALA A 66 -18.01 -2.75 -24.17
CA ALA A 66 -17.26 -1.72 -24.87
C ALA A 66 -15.95 -2.28 -25.48
N GLN A 67 -15.40 -1.56 -26.45
CA GLN A 67 -14.10 -1.89 -27.06
C GLN A 67 -12.91 -1.57 -26.13
N GLY A 68 -13.17 -0.83 -25.06
CA GLY A 68 -12.20 -0.48 -24.03
C GLY A 68 -12.79 0.46 -22.99
N GLU A 69 -12.03 0.77 -21.98
CA GLU A 69 -12.40 1.67 -20.91
C GLU A 69 -12.32 3.14 -21.36
N PRO A 70 -13.00 4.08 -20.67
CA PRO A 70 -13.19 5.45 -21.14
C PRO A 70 -11.90 6.21 -21.45
N LEU A 71 -10.91 6.20 -20.56
CA LEU A 71 -9.65 6.90 -20.80
C LEU A 71 -8.87 6.24 -21.94
N PHE A 72 -8.84 4.91 -21.98
CA PHE A 72 -8.19 4.18 -23.07
C PHE A 72 -8.76 4.56 -24.43
N MET A 73 -10.09 4.63 -24.57
CA MET A 73 -10.75 5.00 -25.80
C MET A 73 -10.41 6.43 -26.24
N ASP A 74 -10.38 7.38 -25.30
CA ASP A 74 -10.00 8.76 -25.59
C ASP A 74 -8.54 8.88 -26.05
N VAL A 75 -7.62 8.16 -25.40
CA VAL A 75 -6.20 8.16 -25.77
C VAL A 75 -5.99 7.55 -27.14
N VAL A 76 -6.62 6.40 -27.44
CA VAL A 76 -6.53 5.77 -28.77
C VAL A 76 -7.07 6.74 -29.85
N THR A 77 -8.21 7.37 -29.61
CA THR A 77 -8.80 8.36 -30.53
C THR A 77 -7.87 9.57 -30.74
N ALA A 78 -7.28 10.09 -29.66
CA ALA A 78 -6.35 11.21 -29.74
C ALA A 78 -5.11 10.89 -30.60
N PHE A 79 -4.55 9.68 -30.45
CA PHE A 79 -3.43 9.24 -31.29
C PHE A 79 -3.85 9.04 -32.75
N ALA A 80 -4.98 8.40 -33.01
CA ALA A 80 -5.49 8.20 -34.36
C ALA A 80 -5.74 9.52 -35.08
N THR A 81 -6.34 10.51 -34.40
CA THR A 81 -6.62 11.83 -35.00
C THR A 81 -5.39 12.71 -35.18
N SER A 82 -4.36 12.51 -34.36
CA SER A 82 -3.08 13.26 -34.51
C SER A 82 -2.16 12.66 -35.56
N GLY A 83 -2.44 11.46 -36.07
CA GLY A 83 -1.56 10.72 -36.99
C GLY A 83 -0.32 10.12 -36.31
N ARG A 84 -0.18 10.25 -35.00
CA ARG A 84 0.96 9.72 -34.25
C ARG A 84 0.81 8.21 -34.02
N GLN A 85 1.90 7.47 -34.19
CA GLN A 85 1.93 6.02 -34.06
C GLN A 85 2.56 5.60 -32.72
N ALA A 86 1.88 4.72 -31.98
CA ALA A 86 2.39 4.00 -30.80
C ALA A 86 1.59 2.70 -30.58
N LYS A 87 2.19 1.70 -29.91
CA LYS A 87 1.46 0.55 -29.41
C LYS A 87 0.74 0.96 -28.12
N ILE A 88 -0.58 1.09 -28.16
CA ILE A 88 -1.39 1.52 -27.01
C ILE A 88 -2.18 0.34 -26.50
N ILE A 89 -2.05 0.02 -25.22
CA ILE A 89 -2.77 -1.06 -24.54
C ILE A 89 -3.60 -0.49 -23.38
N GLY A 90 -4.77 -1.08 -23.15
CA GLY A 90 -5.64 -0.73 -22.03
C GLY A 90 -5.43 -1.66 -20.84
N GLY A 91 -5.57 -1.14 -19.64
CA GLY A 91 -5.49 -1.89 -18.40
C GLY A 91 -6.45 -1.37 -17.33
N ARG A 92 -6.81 -2.25 -16.41
CA ARG A 92 -7.74 -1.97 -15.31
C ARG A 92 -7.04 -2.14 -13.98
N TYR A 93 -7.30 -1.24 -13.03
CA TYR A 93 -6.75 -1.31 -11.68
C TYR A 93 -7.83 -0.98 -10.64
N GLY A 94 -7.61 -1.38 -9.41
CA GLY A 94 -8.43 -0.98 -8.25
C GLY A 94 -9.88 -1.45 -8.29
N LEU A 95 -10.22 -2.42 -9.13
CA LEU A 95 -11.56 -3.01 -9.19
C LEU A 95 -11.89 -3.70 -7.87
N SER A 96 -13.17 -3.70 -7.49
CA SER A 96 -13.64 -4.28 -6.22
C SER A 96 -12.90 -3.72 -5.00
N SER A 97 -12.50 -2.44 -5.05
CA SER A 97 -11.72 -1.78 -3.98
C SER A 97 -10.41 -2.47 -3.65
N LYS A 98 -9.82 -3.20 -4.60
CA LYS A 98 -8.49 -3.78 -4.43
C LYS A 98 -7.45 -2.68 -4.31
N ASP A 99 -6.51 -2.89 -3.39
CA ASP A 99 -5.33 -2.05 -3.27
C ASP A 99 -4.49 -2.11 -4.55
N THR A 100 -3.77 -1.04 -4.83
CA THR A 100 -2.90 -0.96 -6.01
C THR A 100 -1.47 -0.65 -5.53
N PRO A 101 -0.73 -1.65 -5.07
CA PRO A 101 0.63 -1.49 -4.58
C PRO A 101 1.63 -1.32 -5.74
N PRO A 102 2.89 -0.96 -5.45
CA PRO A 102 3.96 -0.88 -6.45
C PRO A 102 4.08 -2.11 -7.36
N ALA A 103 3.84 -3.33 -6.82
CA ALA A 103 3.85 -4.57 -7.60
C ALA A 103 2.95 -4.51 -8.84
N SER A 104 1.76 -3.89 -8.70
CA SER A 104 0.82 -3.70 -9.82
C SER A 104 1.42 -2.82 -10.92
N VAL A 105 2.11 -1.73 -10.55
CA VAL A 105 2.73 -0.81 -11.51
C VAL A 105 3.97 -1.42 -12.15
N PHE A 106 4.79 -2.14 -11.39
CA PHE A 106 5.90 -2.93 -11.97
C PHE A 106 5.40 -3.91 -13.02
N ALA A 107 4.29 -4.63 -12.73
CA ALA A 107 3.71 -5.58 -13.68
C ALA A 107 3.29 -4.89 -15.00
N VAL A 108 2.76 -3.66 -14.94
CA VAL A 108 2.41 -2.89 -16.14
C VAL A 108 3.66 -2.52 -16.96
N TYR A 109 4.73 -2.03 -16.31
CA TYR A 109 5.96 -1.70 -17.03
C TYR A 109 6.66 -2.94 -17.58
N ASP A 110 6.60 -4.08 -16.88
CA ASP A 110 7.14 -5.35 -17.37
C ASP A 110 6.31 -5.88 -18.55
N GLU A 111 4.98 -5.71 -18.53
CA GLU A 111 4.13 -6.05 -19.69
C GLU A 111 4.49 -5.19 -20.91
N LEU A 112 4.74 -3.90 -20.73
CA LEU A 112 5.17 -3.01 -21.81
C LEU A 112 6.55 -3.35 -22.41
N LYS A 113 7.37 -4.18 -21.74
CA LYS A 113 8.65 -4.68 -22.31
C LYS A 113 8.43 -5.70 -23.42
N LYS A 114 7.34 -6.45 -23.36
CA LYS A 114 7.05 -7.53 -24.31
C LYS A 114 6.80 -7.00 -25.72
N ASP A 115 7.13 -7.80 -26.72
CA ASP A 115 6.83 -7.47 -28.11
C ASP A 115 5.31 -7.45 -28.36
N GLU A 116 4.60 -8.43 -27.80
CA GLU A 116 3.15 -8.55 -27.85
C GLU A 116 2.56 -8.42 -26.42
N PRO A 117 2.41 -7.20 -25.91
CA PRO A 117 1.80 -6.98 -24.61
C PRO A 117 0.29 -7.22 -24.64
N LYS A 118 -0.24 -7.76 -23.54
CA LYS A 118 -1.68 -7.95 -23.34
C LYS A 118 -2.37 -6.60 -23.32
N SER A 119 -3.50 -6.48 -23.99
CA SER A 119 -4.43 -5.34 -23.87
C SER A 119 -5.68 -5.74 -23.12
N GLN A 120 -6.35 -4.77 -22.52
CA GLN A 120 -7.51 -4.97 -21.62
C GLN A 120 -7.18 -5.88 -20.43
N PHE A 121 -5.94 -5.78 -19.94
CA PHE A 121 -5.49 -6.55 -18.79
C PHE A 121 -6.07 -5.99 -17.48
N THR A 122 -5.93 -6.76 -16.41
CA THR A 122 -6.29 -6.35 -15.04
C THR A 122 -5.10 -6.59 -14.12
N VAL A 123 -4.85 -5.65 -13.19
CA VAL A 123 -3.91 -5.83 -12.08
C VAL A 123 -4.67 -5.94 -10.75
N GLY A 124 -4.09 -6.64 -9.77
CA GLY A 124 -4.66 -6.82 -8.44
C GLY A 124 -5.77 -7.87 -8.35
N ILE A 125 -6.23 -8.41 -9.47
CA ILE A 125 -7.26 -9.46 -9.54
C ILE A 125 -6.77 -10.53 -10.50
N VAL A 126 -6.82 -11.79 -10.06
CA VAL A 126 -6.57 -12.95 -10.94
C VAL A 126 -7.85 -13.29 -11.67
N ASP A 127 -7.80 -13.31 -12.99
CA ASP A 127 -8.88 -13.71 -13.89
C ASP A 127 -8.41 -14.91 -14.72
N ASP A 128 -8.88 -16.10 -14.35
CA ASP A 128 -8.45 -17.33 -14.99
C ASP A 128 -9.29 -17.65 -16.25
N VAL A 129 -10.41 -16.96 -16.48
CA VAL A 129 -11.31 -17.21 -17.62
C VAL A 129 -10.76 -16.59 -18.91
N THR A 130 -10.33 -15.31 -18.84
CA THR A 130 -9.83 -14.59 -20.02
C THR A 130 -8.30 -14.62 -20.13
N HIS A 131 -7.61 -15.00 -19.08
CA HIS A 131 -6.14 -14.99 -18.97
C HIS A 131 -5.50 -13.62 -19.24
N LEU A 132 -6.24 -12.53 -18.94
CA LEU A 132 -5.79 -11.16 -19.16
C LEU A 132 -5.19 -10.53 -17.90
N SER A 133 -5.31 -11.14 -16.74
CA SER A 133 -4.65 -10.66 -15.52
C SER A 133 -3.13 -10.69 -15.67
N LEU A 134 -2.47 -9.62 -15.21
CA LEU A 134 -1.02 -9.59 -15.13
C LEU A 134 -0.56 -10.30 -13.86
N THR A 135 0.55 -11.02 -13.97
CA THR A 135 1.22 -11.60 -12.81
C THR A 135 2.02 -10.52 -12.09
N GLU A 136 1.69 -10.29 -10.83
CA GLU A 136 2.41 -9.37 -9.97
C GLU A 136 3.52 -10.11 -9.21
N LYS A 137 4.61 -9.41 -8.92
CA LYS A 137 5.65 -9.92 -8.03
C LYS A 137 5.07 -10.14 -6.64
N SER A 138 5.59 -11.15 -5.95
CA SER A 138 5.25 -11.37 -4.55
C SER A 138 5.68 -10.18 -3.68
N ARG A 139 5.18 -10.12 -2.44
CA ARG A 139 5.55 -9.10 -1.46
C ARG A 139 7.07 -9.08 -1.20
N GLU A 140 7.69 -10.23 -1.19
CA GLU A 140 9.12 -10.42 -0.93
C GLU A 140 9.99 -9.99 -2.11
N GLU A 141 9.48 -10.13 -3.33
CA GLU A 141 10.18 -9.80 -4.57
C GLU A 141 9.96 -8.35 -5.02
N THR A 142 8.96 -7.69 -4.47
CA THR A 142 8.65 -6.29 -4.82
C THR A 142 9.64 -5.35 -4.13
N PRO A 143 10.40 -4.54 -4.87
CA PRO A 143 11.27 -3.54 -4.28
C PRO A 143 10.50 -2.54 -3.40
N ASN A 144 11.12 -2.07 -2.34
CA ASN A 144 10.60 -0.94 -1.58
C ASN A 144 10.78 0.34 -2.40
N THR A 145 9.69 1.01 -2.72
CA THR A 145 9.66 2.27 -3.50
C THR A 145 9.37 3.49 -2.64
N ALA A 146 9.05 3.31 -1.35
CA ALA A 146 8.86 4.42 -0.43
C ALA A 146 10.12 5.28 -0.33
N ALA A 147 9.95 6.58 -0.10
CA ALA A 147 11.08 7.49 0.06
C ALA A 147 12.03 7.01 1.17
N GLU A 148 13.33 7.10 0.92
CA GLU A 148 14.36 6.71 1.88
C GLU A 148 14.16 7.42 3.23
N GLY A 149 14.27 6.68 4.32
CA GLY A 149 14.04 7.18 5.68
C GLY A 149 12.57 7.24 6.08
N THR A 150 11.65 6.75 5.26
CA THR A 150 10.25 6.59 5.66
C THR A 150 10.10 5.46 6.66
N ILE A 151 9.56 5.77 7.84
CA ILE A 151 9.19 4.79 8.86
C ILE A 151 7.74 4.38 8.62
N GLU A 152 7.50 3.07 8.58
CA GLU A 152 6.20 2.48 8.29
C GLU A 152 5.71 1.67 9.49
N CYS A 153 4.50 1.97 9.98
CA CYS A 153 3.92 1.33 11.17
C CYS A 153 2.53 0.77 10.88
N LYS A 154 2.23 -0.40 11.44
CA LYS A 154 0.90 -1.04 11.40
C LYS A 154 0.38 -1.34 12.79
N PHE A 155 -0.90 -1.06 13.02
CA PHE A 155 -1.53 -1.30 14.30
C PHE A 155 -2.83 -2.09 14.09
N TRP A 156 -2.86 -3.29 14.64
CA TRP A 156 -4.02 -4.18 14.58
C TRP A 156 -4.85 -4.02 15.85
N GLY A 157 -6.05 -3.52 15.70
CA GLY A 157 -6.98 -3.24 16.79
C GLY A 157 -8.37 -3.84 16.55
N LEU A 158 -9.19 -3.76 17.58
CA LEU A 158 -10.58 -4.17 17.56
C LEU A 158 -11.47 -2.93 17.42
N GLY A 159 -12.49 -2.99 16.58
CA GLY A 159 -13.44 -1.90 16.42
C GLY A 159 -14.08 -1.49 17.76
N GLY A 160 -13.83 -0.25 18.20
CA GLY A 160 -14.28 0.30 19.47
C GLY A 160 -13.26 0.25 20.61
N ASP A 161 -12.07 -0.31 20.42
CA ASP A 161 -11.00 -0.37 21.44
C ASP A 161 -10.19 0.92 21.61
N GLY A 162 -10.43 1.91 20.75
CA GLY A 162 -9.72 3.21 20.76
C GLY A 162 -8.42 3.24 19.97
N THR A 163 -7.97 2.13 19.35
CA THR A 163 -6.75 2.05 18.54
C THR A 163 -6.71 3.09 17.42
N VAL A 164 -7.80 3.21 16.66
CA VAL A 164 -7.88 4.21 15.57
C VAL A 164 -7.77 5.64 16.10
N GLY A 165 -8.44 5.94 17.21
CA GLY A 165 -8.37 7.26 17.87
C GLY A 165 -6.95 7.60 18.34
N ALA A 166 -6.26 6.65 18.97
CA ALA A 166 -4.87 6.81 19.39
C ALA A 166 -3.94 7.07 18.20
N ASN A 167 -4.11 6.32 17.10
CA ASN A 167 -3.27 6.49 15.92
C ASN A 167 -3.54 7.81 15.18
N LYS A 168 -4.79 8.29 15.12
CA LYS A 168 -5.11 9.64 14.65
C LYS A 168 -4.41 10.71 15.51
N ASN A 169 -4.41 10.52 16.82
CA ASN A 169 -3.71 11.42 17.73
C ASN A 169 -2.18 11.33 17.54
N SER A 170 -1.61 10.14 17.36
CA SER A 170 -0.18 9.98 17.06
C SER A 170 0.21 10.69 15.76
N THR A 171 -0.62 10.59 14.71
CA THR A 171 -0.45 11.34 13.46
C THR A 171 -0.39 12.84 13.72
N LYS A 172 -1.31 13.34 14.54
CA LYS A 172 -1.35 14.77 14.90
C LYS A 172 -0.13 15.19 15.72
N ILE A 173 0.26 14.40 16.72
CA ILE A 173 1.44 14.69 17.56
C ILE A 173 2.71 14.79 16.68
N ILE A 174 2.94 13.82 15.81
CA ILE A 174 4.11 13.84 14.92
C ILE A 174 4.06 15.05 13.99
N GLY A 175 2.90 15.34 13.37
CA GLY A 175 2.76 16.47 12.45
C GLY A 175 2.86 17.84 13.12
N ASP A 176 2.36 17.99 14.36
CA ASP A 176 2.35 19.28 15.07
C ASP A 176 3.70 19.58 15.77
N HIS A 177 4.49 18.55 16.10
CA HIS A 177 5.69 18.66 16.93
C HIS A 177 7.00 18.28 16.22
N THR A 178 6.94 17.92 14.95
CA THR A 178 8.13 17.62 14.13
C THR A 178 7.98 18.21 12.73
N ASP A 179 9.08 18.36 12.00
CA ASP A 179 9.09 18.77 10.60
C ASP A 179 8.87 17.60 9.62
N LYS A 180 8.45 16.43 10.13
CA LYS A 180 8.27 15.23 9.30
C LYS A 180 6.99 15.30 8.48
N TYR A 181 7.07 14.81 7.25
CA TYR A 181 5.90 14.43 6.48
C TYR A 181 5.23 13.24 7.14
N ILE A 182 3.90 13.23 7.15
CA ILE A 182 3.13 12.16 7.79
C ILE A 182 1.92 11.79 6.95
N GLN A 183 1.63 10.50 6.91
CA GLN A 183 0.44 9.94 6.25
C GLN A 183 -0.17 8.88 7.14
N SER A 184 -1.49 8.85 7.24
CA SER A 184 -2.20 7.76 7.91
C SER A 184 -3.41 7.30 7.10
N TYR A 185 -3.67 6.01 7.16
CA TYR A 185 -4.84 5.38 6.58
C TYR A 185 -5.41 4.34 7.55
N PHE A 186 -6.74 4.26 7.62
CA PHE A 186 -7.44 3.37 8.54
C PHE A 186 -8.33 2.41 7.77
N GLN A 187 -7.99 1.13 7.86
CA GLN A 187 -8.73 0.05 7.25
C GLN A 187 -9.71 -0.53 8.27
N TYR A 188 -10.95 -0.70 7.85
CA TYR A 188 -12.04 -1.22 8.67
C TYR A 188 -12.60 -2.49 8.05
N ASP A 189 -13.00 -3.43 8.92
CA ASP A 189 -13.89 -4.51 8.53
C ASP A 189 -15.30 -3.96 8.21
N SER A 190 -16.05 -4.65 7.37
CA SER A 190 -17.45 -4.35 7.10
C SER A 190 -18.34 -4.39 8.35
N LYS A 191 -17.90 -5.14 9.37
CA LYS A 191 -18.57 -5.25 10.65
C LYS A 191 -18.31 -4.01 11.52
N LYS A 192 -19.36 -3.24 11.84
CA LYS A 192 -19.26 -1.94 12.53
C LYS A 192 -18.67 -2.01 13.93
N THR A 193 -18.98 -3.06 14.70
CA THR A 193 -18.51 -3.24 16.09
C THR A 193 -17.87 -4.59 16.25
N GLY A 194 -16.69 -4.64 16.87
CA GLY A 194 -15.93 -5.87 17.07
C GLY A 194 -15.28 -6.44 15.80
N GLY A 195 -15.26 -5.69 14.71
CA GLY A 195 -14.48 -5.99 13.52
C GLY A 195 -13.01 -5.64 13.69
N VAL A 196 -12.17 -6.19 12.82
CA VAL A 196 -10.74 -5.88 12.79
C VAL A 196 -10.54 -4.47 12.26
N THR A 197 -9.66 -3.69 12.89
CA THR A 197 -9.15 -2.43 12.34
C THR A 197 -7.67 -2.53 12.14
N VAL A 198 -7.17 -2.01 11.01
CA VAL A 198 -5.73 -1.91 10.76
C VAL A 198 -5.40 -0.46 10.45
N SER A 199 -4.59 0.16 11.30
CA SER A 199 -4.09 1.51 11.07
C SER A 199 -2.73 1.42 10.41
N HIS A 200 -2.55 2.20 9.34
CA HIS A 200 -1.30 2.35 8.61
C HIS A 200 -0.78 3.76 8.84
N LEU A 201 0.45 3.89 9.28
CA LEU A 201 1.09 5.17 9.56
C LEU A 201 2.47 5.20 8.90
N ARG A 202 2.72 6.24 8.10
CA ARG A 202 4.03 6.54 7.52
C ARG A 202 4.48 7.92 7.95
N PHE A 203 5.74 8.06 8.29
CA PHE A 203 6.35 9.37 8.56
C PHE A 203 7.83 9.37 8.19
N GLY A 204 8.36 10.54 7.83
CA GLY A 204 9.75 10.67 7.41
C GLY A 204 10.10 12.09 6.97
N ASP A 205 11.36 12.31 6.58
CA ASP A 205 11.88 13.64 6.23
C ASP A 205 11.62 14.03 4.76
N LYS A 206 11.08 13.12 3.96
CA LYS A 206 10.75 13.34 2.55
C LYS A 206 9.24 13.23 2.31
N PRO A 207 8.68 13.90 1.29
CA PRO A 207 7.28 13.78 0.93
C PRO A 207 6.86 12.32 0.70
N ILE A 208 5.70 11.93 1.25
CA ILE A 208 5.15 10.59 1.16
C ILE A 208 4.14 10.54 0.03
N LYS A 209 4.37 9.68 -0.97
CA LYS A 209 3.50 9.47 -2.13
C LYS A 209 2.88 8.06 -2.18
N SER A 210 2.82 7.36 -1.06
CA SER A 210 2.46 5.94 -0.94
C SER A 210 0.98 5.77 -0.58
N PRO A 211 0.02 5.82 -1.52
CA PRO A 211 -1.42 5.72 -1.22
C PRO A 211 -1.91 4.25 -1.10
N TYR A 212 -1.03 3.31 -0.89
CA TYR A 212 -1.29 1.87 -0.76
C TYR A 212 -1.05 1.40 0.68
N TYR A 213 -1.58 0.22 1.02
CA TYR A 213 -1.40 -0.38 2.34
C TYR A 213 0.07 -0.71 2.62
N ILE A 214 0.47 -0.53 3.87
CA ILE A 214 1.79 -0.97 4.33
C ILE A 214 1.82 -2.49 4.33
N ASN A 215 2.73 -3.07 3.55
CA ASN A 215 2.92 -4.51 3.45
C ASN A 215 4.08 -5.00 4.32
N LYS A 216 5.12 -4.18 4.48
CA LYS A 216 6.27 -4.42 5.37
C LYS A 216 6.49 -3.19 6.22
N ALA A 217 6.48 -3.35 7.53
CA ALA A 217 6.54 -2.26 8.49
C ALA A 217 7.76 -2.37 9.39
N ASP A 218 8.27 -1.23 9.80
CA ASP A 218 9.34 -1.14 10.81
C ASP A 218 8.80 -1.45 12.20
N PHE A 219 7.51 -1.13 12.43
CA PHE A 219 6.80 -1.37 13.68
C PHE A 219 5.41 -1.98 13.42
N VAL A 220 5.11 -3.10 14.05
CA VAL A 220 3.77 -3.71 14.03
C VAL A 220 3.29 -3.90 15.46
N ALA A 221 2.08 -3.44 15.76
CA ALA A 221 1.44 -3.64 17.07
C ALA A 221 0.17 -4.48 16.94
N CYS A 222 0.05 -5.47 17.83
CA CYS A 222 -1.16 -6.23 18.06
C CYS A 222 -1.82 -5.77 19.37
N HIS A 223 -2.87 -4.97 19.28
CA HIS A 223 -3.57 -4.44 20.44
C HIS A 223 -4.56 -5.42 21.07
N ASN A 224 -4.99 -6.44 20.30
CA ASN A 224 -5.89 -7.48 20.80
C ASN A 224 -5.22 -8.87 20.74
N PRO A 225 -4.90 -9.48 21.88
CA PRO A 225 -4.16 -10.75 21.91
C PRO A 225 -4.91 -11.91 21.26
N SER A 226 -6.24 -11.82 21.10
CA SER A 226 -7.01 -12.87 20.40
C SER A 226 -6.57 -13.06 18.95
N TYR A 227 -5.95 -12.05 18.32
CA TYR A 227 -5.45 -12.15 16.95
C TYR A 227 -4.20 -13.03 16.83
N ILE A 228 -3.40 -13.11 17.91
CA ILE A 228 -2.29 -14.07 18.01
C ILE A 228 -2.84 -15.50 18.05
N VAL A 229 -3.83 -15.75 18.92
CA VAL A 229 -4.48 -17.06 19.03
C VAL A 229 -5.15 -17.50 17.74
N LYS A 230 -5.74 -16.56 17.00
CA LYS A 230 -6.36 -16.79 15.68
C LYS A 230 -5.37 -16.87 14.53
N ASN A 231 -4.09 -16.73 14.79
CA ASN A 231 -3.02 -16.77 13.81
C ASN A 231 -3.20 -15.77 12.65
N PHE A 232 -3.58 -14.53 12.95
CA PHE A 232 -3.54 -13.49 11.91
C PHE A 232 -2.09 -13.25 11.48
N PRO A 233 -1.83 -13.02 10.15
CA PRO A 233 -0.48 -12.93 9.60
C PRO A 233 0.19 -11.57 9.88
N MET A 234 0.20 -11.12 11.14
CA MET A 234 0.74 -9.82 11.54
C MET A 234 2.27 -9.81 11.60
N VAL A 235 2.87 -10.90 12.06
CA VAL A 235 4.32 -11.02 12.22
C VAL A 235 5.02 -10.94 10.88
N GLN A 236 4.43 -11.51 9.84
CA GLN A 236 4.96 -11.48 8.47
C GLN A 236 4.97 -10.08 7.85
N ASP A 237 4.26 -9.14 8.45
CA ASP A 237 4.29 -7.72 8.06
C ASP A 237 5.53 -6.98 8.59
N VAL A 238 6.24 -7.53 9.57
CA VAL A 238 7.42 -6.90 10.18
C VAL A 238 8.63 -7.04 9.24
N LYS A 239 9.34 -5.93 8.98
CA LYS A 239 10.64 -5.95 8.28
C LYS A 239 11.70 -6.71 9.10
N PRO A 240 12.73 -7.29 8.47
CA PRO A 240 13.87 -7.83 9.20
C PRO A 240 14.45 -6.79 10.17
N GLY A 241 14.67 -7.17 11.43
CA GLY A 241 15.13 -6.28 12.50
C GLY A 241 14.08 -5.33 13.07
N GLY A 242 12.86 -5.33 12.50
CA GLY A 242 11.75 -4.48 12.97
C GLY A 242 11.15 -4.92 14.29
N ILE A 243 10.19 -4.17 14.78
CA ILE A 243 9.56 -4.33 16.09
C ILE A 243 8.18 -4.95 15.96
N PHE A 244 7.90 -5.95 16.80
CA PHE A 244 6.57 -6.51 17.01
C PHE A 244 6.13 -6.35 18.46
N LEU A 245 5.12 -5.52 18.71
CA LEU A 245 4.56 -5.26 20.04
C LEU A 245 3.23 -5.98 20.21
N ILE A 246 3.07 -6.74 21.31
CA ILE A 246 1.82 -7.42 21.65
C ILE A 246 1.28 -6.87 22.97
N ASN A 247 0.03 -6.40 22.97
CA ASN A 247 -0.70 -6.12 24.19
C ASN A 247 -1.30 -7.41 24.73
N CYS A 248 -0.70 -7.96 25.79
CA CYS A 248 -1.18 -9.17 26.44
C CYS A 248 -0.79 -9.21 27.93
N GLN A 249 -1.49 -10.04 28.69
CA GLN A 249 -1.20 -10.33 30.10
C GLN A 249 -0.37 -11.61 30.27
N TRP A 250 0.06 -12.22 29.15
CA TRP A 250 0.78 -13.49 29.13
C TRP A 250 2.20 -13.35 29.65
N ASP A 251 2.62 -14.32 30.46
CA ASP A 251 4.04 -14.54 30.74
C ASP A 251 4.74 -15.19 29.53
N PHE A 252 6.04 -15.47 29.70
CA PHE A 252 6.84 -16.03 28.61
C PHE A 252 6.36 -17.42 28.17
N GLU A 253 5.92 -18.26 29.12
CA GLU A 253 5.46 -19.62 28.81
C GLU A 253 4.12 -19.59 28.07
N GLU A 254 3.19 -18.77 28.53
CA GLU A 254 1.90 -18.57 27.88
C GLU A 254 2.06 -17.96 26.49
N LEU A 255 2.91 -16.92 26.33
CA LEU A 255 3.22 -16.33 25.04
C LEU A 255 3.79 -17.39 24.08
N ASN A 256 4.70 -18.23 24.56
CA ASN A 256 5.26 -19.31 23.77
C ASN A 256 4.22 -20.36 23.36
N LYS A 257 3.19 -20.62 24.16
CA LYS A 257 2.08 -21.51 23.80
C LYS A 257 1.17 -20.90 22.73
N HIS A 258 0.92 -19.59 22.82
CA HIS A 258 -0.02 -18.89 21.93
C HIS A 258 0.59 -18.50 20.59
N LEU A 259 1.90 -18.25 20.50
CA LEU A 259 2.57 -17.98 19.25
C LEU A 259 2.68 -19.24 18.39
N HIS A 260 2.15 -19.18 17.18
CA HIS A 260 2.23 -20.26 16.21
C HIS A 260 3.66 -20.51 15.73
N ALA A 261 3.96 -21.72 15.29
CA ALA A 261 5.31 -22.13 14.91
C ALA A 261 5.89 -21.34 13.72
N ASP A 262 5.05 -20.93 12.75
CA ASP A 262 5.43 -20.09 11.63
C ASP A 262 5.79 -18.66 12.05
N ALA A 263 5.03 -18.09 13.01
CA ALA A 263 5.35 -16.78 13.59
C ALA A 263 6.68 -16.81 14.35
N LYS A 264 6.92 -17.84 15.16
CA LYS A 264 8.20 -18.05 15.86
C LYS A 264 9.38 -18.16 14.91
N ARG A 265 9.21 -18.96 13.83
CA ARG A 265 10.25 -19.10 12.80
C ARG A 265 10.53 -17.79 12.09
N TYR A 266 9.48 -17.02 11.79
CA TYR A 266 9.64 -15.70 11.16
C TYR A 266 10.41 -14.72 12.06
N ILE A 267 10.02 -14.63 13.35
CA ILE A 267 10.69 -13.80 14.36
C ILE A 267 12.18 -14.13 14.41
N ALA A 268 12.51 -15.42 14.58
CA ALA A 268 13.89 -15.87 14.68
C ALA A 268 14.71 -15.63 13.40
N LYS A 269 14.13 -15.99 12.23
CA LYS A 269 14.81 -15.86 10.94
C LYS A 269 15.10 -14.41 10.58
N ASN A 270 14.20 -13.49 10.92
CA ASN A 270 14.28 -12.08 10.54
C ASN A 270 14.76 -11.18 11.68
N ASN A 271 15.22 -11.74 12.77
CA ASN A 271 15.69 -11.00 13.97
C ASN A 271 14.68 -9.92 14.42
N VAL A 272 13.38 -10.27 14.43
CA VAL A 272 12.31 -9.37 14.84
C VAL A 272 12.39 -9.14 16.34
N GLN A 273 12.36 -7.88 16.76
CA GLN A 273 12.37 -7.49 18.17
C GLN A 273 10.94 -7.63 18.74
N LEU A 274 10.71 -8.67 19.54
CA LEU A 274 9.43 -8.96 20.15
C LEU A 274 9.30 -8.29 21.51
N TYR A 275 8.27 -7.47 21.68
CA TYR A 275 7.91 -6.83 22.93
C TYR A 275 6.50 -7.20 23.35
N THR A 276 6.26 -7.28 24.67
CA THR A 276 4.93 -7.40 25.24
C THR A 276 4.66 -6.27 26.22
N ILE A 277 3.40 -5.89 26.35
CA ILE A 277 2.94 -4.91 27.32
C ILE A 277 1.59 -5.35 27.88
N ASN A 278 1.44 -5.30 29.21
CA ASN A 278 0.14 -5.47 29.86
C ASN A 278 -0.52 -4.09 30.03
N ALA A 279 -1.06 -3.56 28.95
CA ALA A 279 -1.66 -2.23 28.95
C ALA A 279 -2.95 -2.17 29.80
N ILE A 280 -3.64 -3.30 30.01
CA ILE A 280 -4.88 -3.36 30.82
C ILE A 280 -4.56 -3.06 32.28
N ASP A 281 -3.63 -3.79 32.88
CA ASP A 281 -3.28 -3.61 34.28
C ASP A 281 -2.60 -2.26 34.51
N LEU A 282 -1.77 -1.80 33.56
CA LEU A 282 -1.18 -0.47 33.61
C LEU A 282 -2.25 0.64 33.59
N ALA A 283 -3.26 0.53 32.72
CA ALA A 283 -4.35 1.50 32.64
C ALA A 283 -5.15 1.56 33.96
N VAL A 284 -5.44 0.41 34.57
CA VAL A 284 -6.09 0.33 35.88
C VAL A 284 -5.22 0.99 36.97
N LYS A 285 -3.92 0.67 36.99
CA LYS A 285 -2.97 1.21 37.98
C LYS A 285 -2.85 2.73 37.94
N VAL A 286 -2.93 3.34 36.76
CA VAL A 286 -2.84 4.80 36.59
C VAL A 286 -4.22 5.50 36.61
N GLY A 287 -5.28 4.78 36.95
CA GLY A 287 -6.62 5.33 37.08
C GLY A 287 -7.39 5.54 35.77
N MET A 288 -6.93 4.97 34.66
CA MET A 288 -7.56 5.09 33.34
C MET A 288 -8.64 4.01 33.10
N GLY A 289 -8.87 3.12 34.04
CA GLY A 289 -9.82 2.00 33.92
C GLY A 289 -9.43 1.06 32.79
N LYS A 290 -10.34 0.84 31.82
CA LYS A 290 -10.09 -0.05 30.67
C LYS A 290 -9.52 0.67 29.43
N ARG A 291 -9.12 1.93 29.55
CA ARG A 291 -8.62 2.72 28.42
C ARG A 291 -7.14 2.44 28.16
N THR A 292 -6.85 1.45 27.35
CA THR A 292 -5.48 1.01 27.02
C THR A 292 -4.84 1.80 25.89
N ASN A 293 -5.60 2.52 25.10
CA ASN A 293 -5.17 3.19 23.88
C ASN A 293 -4.02 4.21 24.12
N THR A 294 -4.09 5.01 25.20
CA THR A 294 -3.02 5.98 25.54
C THR A 294 -1.76 5.28 26.04
N ILE A 295 -1.90 4.15 26.78
CA ILE A 295 -0.76 3.34 27.21
C ILE A 295 -0.02 2.76 26.01
N LEU A 296 -0.77 2.21 25.05
CA LEU A 296 -0.20 1.64 23.82
C LEU A 296 0.42 2.72 22.92
N GLN A 297 -0.16 3.93 22.90
CA GLN A 297 0.44 5.08 22.21
C GLN A 297 1.78 5.48 22.83
N ALA A 298 1.86 5.51 24.16
CA ALA A 298 3.11 5.80 24.86
C ALA A 298 4.18 4.74 24.56
N ALA A 299 3.80 3.46 24.55
CA ALA A 299 4.69 2.35 24.18
C ALA A 299 5.18 2.49 22.73
N PHE A 300 4.32 2.89 21.80
CA PHE A 300 4.70 3.16 20.41
C PHE A 300 5.79 4.25 20.36
N PHE A 301 5.57 5.41 20.96
CA PHE A 301 6.56 6.49 20.94
C PHE A 301 7.87 6.13 21.65
N ALA A 302 7.83 5.25 22.64
CA ALA A 302 9.04 4.78 23.33
C ALA A 302 9.88 3.80 22.49
N LEU A 303 9.27 3.07 21.57
CA LEU A 303 9.92 2.02 20.77
C LEU A 303 10.22 2.43 19.32
N ALA A 304 9.49 3.40 18.78
CA ALA A 304 9.57 3.81 17.37
C ALA A 304 10.47 5.04 17.15
N ASN A 305 11.46 5.28 18.03
CA ASN A 305 12.40 6.41 17.94
C ASN A 305 13.28 6.35 16.69
#